data_621167c4ade30c2f7706401eaa86b4db
#
_entry.id   621167c4ade30c2f7706401eaa86b4db
#
_cell.length_a   1.000
_cell.length_b   1.000
_cell.length_c   1.000
_cell.angle_alpha   90.00
_cell.angle_beta   90.00
_cell.angle_gamma   90.00
#
_symmetry.space_group_name_H-M   'P 1'
#
loop_
_entity.id
_entity.type
_entity.pdbx_description
1 polymer ?
#
loop_
_entity_poly.entity_id
_entity_poly.type
_entity_poly.pdbx_seq_one_letter_code
_entity_poly.pdbx_strand_id
1 'polypeptide(L)'
;NNFIFSSTGSVYGNISNKSFLETDKKNPINPYSDSKLKTENFLENICKKENVNAVSLRYFNVAGSDKELRSGLITNPDNLIKAICEYIVKKIKIFSINGNDYNTKDGTPVRDFIHVSDLANILFLVAKKSLTLKKNLYNVFNCGYGKGFSVQEIVHQFENIIGKKIEYKITHRRKGDAEISVANVEKIYKELSWKPENDNLRTILESALMWEKKLLLQS
;
A
#
# COMPACT_ATOMS: atom_id res chain seq x y z
N ASN A 1 -25.29 12.81 0.46
CA ASN A 1 -23.93 12.95 1.02
C ASN A 1 -23.07 11.80 0.49
N ASN A 2 -21.83 12.10 0.05
CA ASN A 2 -20.85 11.12 -0.42
C ASN A 2 -19.65 11.08 0.54
N PHE A 3 -19.18 9.88 0.88
CA PHE A 3 -18.07 9.65 1.79
C PHE A 3 -17.05 8.71 1.17
N ILE A 4 -15.77 9.07 1.19
CA ILE A 4 -14.66 8.21 0.74
C ILE A 4 -13.80 7.88 1.96
N PHE A 5 -13.63 6.59 2.23
CA PHE A 5 -12.90 6.10 3.39
C PHE A 5 -11.59 5.44 2.99
N SER A 6 -10.49 5.94 3.56
CA SER A 6 -9.16 5.32 3.43
C SER A 6 -9.09 4.09 4.33
N SER A 7 -9.40 2.92 3.76
CA SER A 7 -9.28 1.61 4.38
C SER A 7 -7.92 0.98 4.06
N THR A 8 -7.76 -0.31 4.27
CA THR A 8 -6.48 -1.03 4.13
C THR A 8 -6.68 -2.46 3.65
N GLY A 9 -5.76 -2.98 2.83
CA GLY A 9 -5.70 -4.39 2.47
C GLY A 9 -5.43 -5.31 3.67
N SER A 10 -4.90 -4.80 4.79
CA SER A 10 -4.65 -5.61 5.98
C SER A 10 -5.92 -6.12 6.68
N VAL A 11 -7.13 -5.66 6.28
CA VAL A 11 -8.41 -6.24 6.74
C VAL A 11 -8.58 -7.70 6.35
N TYR A 12 -7.89 -8.18 5.32
CA TYR A 12 -7.93 -9.58 4.90
C TYR A 12 -7.15 -10.51 5.83
N GLY A 13 -6.15 -9.99 6.55
CA GLY A 13 -5.28 -10.77 7.41
C GLY A 13 -4.30 -11.65 6.63
N ASN A 14 -3.97 -12.81 7.19
CA ASN A 14 -3.05 -13.77 6.60
C ASN A 14 -3.82 -14.94 5.97
N ILE A 15 -4.39 -14.73 4.80
CA ILE A 15 -5.05 -15.76 4.01
C ILE A 15 -4.13 -16.11 2.83
N SER A 16 -3.82 -17.41 2.68
CA SER A 16 -2.76 -17.95 1.82
C SER A 16 -2.79 -17.55 0.33
N ASN A 17 -1.60 -17.32 -0.21
CA ASN A 17 -1.08 -17.56 -1.58
C ASN A 17 -1.83 -17.03 -2.82
N LYS A 18 -2.82 -16.16 -2.72
CA LYS A 18 -3.49 -15.55 -3.87
C LYS A 18 -3.70 -14.05 -3.66
N SER A 19 -3.98 -13.34 -4.75
CA SER A 19 -4.43 -11.96 -4.69
C SER A 19 -5.83 -11.86 -4.06
N PHE A 20 -6.06 -10.84 -3.23
CA PHE A 20 -7.31 -10.62 -2.51
C PHE A 20 -8.36 -9.96 -3.39
N LEU A 21 -9.53 -10.58 -3.47
CA LEU A 21 -10.76 -9.98 -4.00
C LEU A 21 -11.47 -9.16 -2.92
N GLU A 22 -12.23 -8.13 -3.30
CA GLU A 22 -13.03 -7.34 -2.35
C GLU A 22 -14.07 -8.16 -1.61
N THR A 23 -14.51 -9.27 -2.21
CA THR A 23 -15.48 -10.24 -1.65
C THR A 23 -14.85 -11.25 -0.70
N ASP A 24 -13.53 -11.37 -0.66
CA ASP A 24 -12.85 -12.35 0.19
C ASP A 24 -13.15 -12.09 1.69
N LYS A 25 -13.07 -13.17 2.46
CA LYS A 25 -13.25 -13.10 3.92
C LYS A 25 -12.25 -12.13 4.54
N LYS A 26 -12.75 -11.27 5.42
CA LYS A 26 -11.93 -10.37 6.22
C LYS A 26 -11.60 -11.05 7.53
N ASN A 27 -10.32 -11.04 7.92
CA ASN A 27 -9.81 -11.64 9.15
C ASN A 27 -8.67 -10.79 9.71
N PRO A 28 -8.97 -9.58 10.22
CA PRO A 28 -7.94 -8.66 10.72
C PRO A 28 -7.13 -9.30 11.85
N ILE A 29 -5.81 -9.14 11.79
CA ILE A 29 -4.86 -9.77 12.73
C ILE A 29 -4.15 -8.78 13.64
N ASN A 30 -4.52 -7.52 13.58
CA ASN A 30 -4.02 -6.47 14.45
C ASN A 30 -5.10 -5.39 14.72
N PRO A 31 -4.95 -4.57 15.78
CA PRO A 31 -5.96 -3.56 16.16
C PRO A 31 -6.21 -2.51 15.07
N TYR A 32 -5.19 -2.16 14.28
CA TYR A 32 -5.35 -1.21 13.18
C TYR A 32 -6.32 -1.74 12.11
N SER A 33 -6.07 -2.95 11.62
CA SER A 33 -6.92 -3.56 10.59
C SER A 33 -8.34 -3.85 11.11
N ASP A 34 -8.48 -4.22 12.40
CA ASP A 34 -9.79 -4.40 13.04
C ASP A 34 -10.58 -3.08 13.11
N SER A 35 -9.92 -1.98 13.49
CA SER A 35 -10.57 -0.66 13.52
C SER A 35 -11.05 -0.21 12.14
N LYS A 36 -10.25 -0.47 11.08
CA LYS A 36 -10.63 -0.16 9.70
C LYS A 36 -11.83 -1.01 9.24
N LEU A 37 -11.84 -2.30 9.55
CA LEU A 37 -12.97 -3.18 9.22
C LEU A 37 -14.25 -2.76 9.94
N LYS A 38 -14.18 -2.41 11.22
CA LYS A 38 -15.33 -1.88 11.97
C LYS A 38 -15.91 -0.62 11.32
N THR A 39 -15.05 0.27 10.84
CA THR A 39 -15.49 1.48 10.11
C THR A 39 -16.13 1.13 8.77
N GLU A 40 -15.59 0.17 8.00
CA GLU A 40 -16.24 -0.31 6.77
C GLU A 40 -17.66 -0.83 7.05
N ASN A 41 -17.81 -1.69 8.06
CA ASN A 41 -19.12 -2.25 8.45
C ASN A 41 -20.10 -1.15 8.91
N PHE A 42 -19.63 -0.15 9.63
CA PHE A 42 -20.42 1.00 10.04
C PHE A 42 -20.92 1.82 8.84
N LEU A 43 -20.02 2.11 7.88
CA LEU A 43 -20.37 2.84 6.65
C LEU A 43 -21.38 2.07 5.80
N GLU A 44 -21.19 0.75 5.64
CA GLU A 44 -22.14 -0.10 4.93
C GLU A 44 -23.54 -0.05 5.57
N ASN A 45 -23.61 -0.12 6.90
CA ASN A 45 -24.87 -0.05 7.63
C ASN A 45 -25.54 1.32 7.52
N ILE A 46 -24.79 2.43 7.55
CA ILE A 46 -25.33 3.77 7.34
C ILE A 46 -25.87 3.95 5.93
N CYS A 47 -25.15 3.49 4.91
CA CYS A 47 -25.63 3.57 3.52
C CYS A 47 -26.98 2.84 3.32
N LYS A 48 -27.24 1.75 4.07
CA LYS A 48 -28.51 1.03 4.01
C LYS A 48 -29.68 1.76 4.69
N LYS A 49 -29.40 2.61 5.66
CA LYS A 49 -30.43 3.26 6.52
C LYS A 49 -30.65 4.73 6.17
N GLU A 50 -29.60 5.39 5.76
CA GLU A 50 -29.58 6.84 5.54
C GLU A 50 -29.32 7.16 4.06
N ASN A 51 -29.60 8.39 3.66
CA ASN A 51 -29.36 8.85 2.31
C ASN A 51 -27.89 9.24 2.08
N VAL A 52 -27.00 8.27 2.24
CA VAL A 52 -25.54 8.40 2.16
C VAL A 52 -24.97 7.40 1.17
N ASN A 53 -23.97 7.82 0.42
CA ASN A 53 -23.11 6.93 -0.36
C ASN A 53 -21.73 6.85 0.30
N ALA A 54 -21.14 5.68 0.37
CA ALA A 54 -19.76 5.55 0.84
C ALA A 54 -18.95 4.61 -0.06
N VAL A 55 -17.68 4.93 -0.21
CA VAL A 55 -16.70 4.09 -0.91
C VAL A 55 -15.51 3.87 0.01
N SER A 56 -15.21 2.62 0.30
CA SER A 56 -13.99 2.23 1.04
C SER A 56 -12.89 1.85 0.06
N LEU A 57 -11.73 2.48 0.20
CA LEU A 57 -10.55 2.20 -0.60
C LEU A 57 -9.54 1.43 0.26
N ARG A 58 -9.36 0.14 -0.01
CA ARG A 58 -8.41 -0.72 0.69
C ARG A 58 -7.03 -0.55 0.09
N TYR A 59 -6.24 0.36 0.68
CA TYR A 59 -4.86 0.59 0.23
C TYR A 59 -3.98 -0.60 0.59
N PHE A 60 -3.19 -1.03 -0.38
CA PHE A 60 -2.04 -1.89 -0.13
C PHE A 60 -0.83 -1.02 0.25
N ASN A 61 0.39 -1.36 -0.11
CA ASN A 61 1.54 -0.60 0.36
C ASN A 61 1.76 0.66 -0.49
N VAL A 62 1.39 1.83 0.04
CA VAL A 62 1.60 3.10 -0.66
C VAL A 62 3.06 3.51 -0.56
N ALA A 63 3.66 3.91 -1.68
CA ALA A 63 5.07 4.30 -1.76
C ALA A 63 5.31 5.37 -2.83
N GLY A 64 6.53 5.91 -2.87
CA GLY A 64 6.91 6.96 -3.80
C GLY A 64 6.57 8.36 -3.33
N SER A 65 6.81 9.32 -4.20
CA SER A 65 6.47 10.73 -4.03
C SER A 65 5.93 11.31 -5.32
N ASP A 66 5.26 12.45 -5.27
CA ASP A 66 4.82 13.11 -6.48
C ASP A 66 6.03 13.62 -7.29
N LYS A 67 5.83 13.76 -8.62
CA LYS A 67 6.89 14.11 -9.58
C LYS A 67 7.61 15.42 -9.22
N GLU A 68 6.89 16.39 -8.67
CA GLU A 68 7.43 17.69 -8.28
C GLU A 68 8.02 17.68 -6.86
N LEU A 69 8.07 16.52 -6.21
CA LEU A 69 8.56 16.37 -4.84
C LEU A 69 7.89 17.35 -3.84
N ARG A 70 6.58 17.57 -3.97
CA ARG A 70 5.78 18.41 -3.05
C ARG A 70 5.26 17.60 -1.87
N SER A 71 5.05 16.31 -2.10
CA SER A 71 4.47 15.38 -1.12
C SER A 71 5.14 14.02 -1.19
N GLY A 72 5.37 13.44 -0.02
CA GLY A 72 5.94 12.10 0.16
C GLY A 72 5.95 11.72 1.63
N LEU A 73 6.41 10.52 1.95
CA LEU A 73 6.43 10.02 3.32
C LEU A 73 7.50 10.72 4.16
N ILE A 74 7.10 11.47 5.19
CA ILE A 74 8.02 12.22 6.07
C ILE A 74 8.52 11.32 7.20
N THR A 75 7.60 10.70 7.94
CA THR A 75 7.90 9.84 9.09
C THR A 75 7.18 8.52 8.94
N ASN A 76 7.81 7.46 9.19
CA ASN A 76 7.30 6.11 9.47
C ASN A 76 8.48 5.12 9.46
N PRO A 77 9.16 4.92 10.59
CA PRO A 77 10.33 4.03 10.66
C PRO A 77 10.00 2.57 10.36
N ASP A 78 8.72 2.21 10.42
CA ASP A 78 8.24 0.86 10.13
C ASP A 78 7.97 0.59 8.64
N ASN A 79 8.07 1.61 7.78
CA ASN A 79 7.90 1.45 6.34
C ASN A 79 9.23 1.00 5.71
N LEU A 80 9.23 -0.15 5.04
CA LEU A 80 10.41 -0.75 4.41
C LEU A 80 11.12 0.22 3.46
N ILE A 81 10.39 0.81 2.51
CA ILE A 81 10.98 1.71 1.50
C ILE A 81 11.58 2.94 2.16
N LYS A 82 10.89 3.52 3.14
CA LYS A 82 11.41 4.65 3.93
C LYS A 82 12.69 4.28 4.66
N ALA A 83 12.73 3.14 5.36
CA ALA A 83 13.90 2.67 6.08
C ALA A 83 15.11 2.46 5.16
N ILE A 84 14.91 1.90 3.96
CA ILE A 84 15.99 1.73 2.98
C ILE A 84 16.44 3.09 2.42
N CYS A 85 15.53 4.01 2.11
CA CYS A 85 15.88 5.36 1.66
C CYS A 85 16.69 6.12 2.71
N GLU A 86 16.29 6.06 4.00
CA GLU A 86 17.06 6.65 5.09
C GLU A 86 18.44 6.01 5.25
N TYR A 87 18.53 4.69 5.13
CA TYR A 87 19.83 3.99 5.13
C TYR A 87 20.75 4.52 4.03
N ILE A 88 20.23 4.69 2.81
CA ILE A 88 21.00 5.16 1.66
C ILE A 88 21.44 6.63 1.84
N VAL A 89 20.52 7.50 2.27
CA VAL A 89 20.71 8.95 2.29
C VAL A 89 21.44 9.41 3.54
N LYS A 90 21.04 8.91 4.72
CA LYS A 90 21.60 9.29 6.03
C LYS A 90 22.83 8.48 6.42
N LYS A 91 23.23 7.50 5.59
CA LYS A 91 24.36 6.58 5.84
C LYS A 91 24.24 5.87 7.19
N ILE A 92 23.04 5.49 7.57
CA ILE A 92 22.81 4.63 8.75
C ILE A 92 23.51 3.30 8.50
N LYS A 93 24.24 2.79 9.50
CA LYS A 93 25.14 1.65 9.31
C LYS A 93 24.44 0.37 8.87
N ILE A 94 23.26 0.06 9.37
CA ILE A 94 22.55 -1.21 9.08
C ILE A 94 21.04 -0.98 9.20
N PHE A 95 20.22 -1.50 8.29
CA PHE A 95 18.79 -1.63 8.47
C PHE A 95 18.39 -3.10 8.74
N SER A 96 17.15 -3.36 9.13
CA SER A 96 16.71 -4.70 9.51
C SER A 96 15.57 -5.18 8.62
N ILE A 97 15.65 -6.47 8.20
CA ILE A 97 14.55 -7.21 7.57
C ILE A 97 13.90 -8.08 8.64
N ASN A 98 12.57 -7.99 8.76
CA ASN A 98 11.80 -8.71 9.78
C ASN A 98 11.38 -10.10 9.27
N GLY A 99 12.19 -11.11 9.56
CA GLY A 99 11.98 -12.51 9.18
C GLY A 99 12.47 -12.83 7.76
N ASN A 100 12.98 -14.06 7.62
CA ASN A 100 13.37 -14.66 6.34
C ASN A 100 12.90 -16.12 6.24
N ASP A 101 11.91 -16.48 7.05
CA ASP A 101 11.39 -17.83 7.20
C ASP A 101 9.90 -17.92 6.80
N TYR A 102 9.38 -16.92 6.05
CA TYR A 102 8.03 -16.95 5.48
C TYR A 102 7.93 -18.01 4.38
N ASN A 103 6.74 -18.57 4.19
CA ASN A 103 6.48 -19.51 3.11
C ASN A 103 6.32 -18.78 1.76
N THR A 104 7.42 -18.19 1.30
CA THR A 104 7.58 -17.43 0.06
C THR A 104 8.86 -17.85 -0.66
N LYS A 105 9.04 -17.44 -1.89
CA LYS A 105 10.16 -17.88 -2.75
C LYS A 105 11.54 -17.63 -2.12
N ASP A 106 11.73 -16.52 -1.42
CA ASP A 106 13.00 -16.10 -0.82
C ASP A 106 12.95 -16.00 0.72
N GLY A 107 11.85 -16.48 1.31
CA GLY A 107 11.64 -16.44 2.75
C GLY A 107 11.20 -15.08 3.31
N THR A 108 11.11 -14.03 2.49
CA THR A 108 10.68 -12.71 2.94
C THR A 108 9.23 -12.39 2.51
N PRO A 109 8.50 -11.55 3.24
CA PRO A 109 7.10 -11.28 2.93
C PRO A 109 6.93 -10.55 1.59
N VAL A 110 5.82 -10.83 0.90
CA VAL A 110 5.48 -10.26 -0.41
C VAL A 110 4.40 -9.20 -0.26
N ARG A 111 4.60 -8.04 -0.90
CA ARG A 111 3.70 -6.89 -0.83
C ARG A 111 3.43 -6.30 -2.20
N ASP A 112 2.21 -5.80 -2.39
CA ASP A 112 1.81 -4.99 -3.54
C ASP A 112 2.07 -3.52 -3.21
N PHE A 113 2.89 -2.85 -4.03
CA PHE A 113 3.25 -1.44 -3.84
C PHE A 113 2.56 -0.58 -4.88
N ILE A 114 1.77 0.39 -4.43
CA ILE A 114 1.11 1.38 -5.30
C ILE A 114 1.80 2.75 -5.15
N HIS A 115 2.07 3.41 -6.27
CA HIS A 115 2.62 4.76 -6.28
C HIS A 115 1.60 5.77 -5.73
N VAL A 116 2.06 6.70 -4.90
CA VAL A 116 1.16 7.68 -4.25
C VAL A 116 0.38 8.53 -5.25
N SER A 117 0.95 8.87 -6.41
CA SER A 117 0.25 9.64 -7.46
C SER A 117 -0.87 8.83 -8.11
N ASP A 118 -0.68 7.53 -8.32
CA ASP A 118 -1.71 6.65 -8.86
C ASP A 118 -2.85 6.45 -7.85
N LEU A 119 -2.51 6.36 -6.57
CA LEU A 119 -3.53 6.35 -5.51
C LEU A 119 -4.32 7.66 -5.47
N ALA A 120 -3.66 8.80 -5.61
CA ALA A 120 -4.34 10.10 -5.71
C ALA A 120 -5.29 10.17 -6.92
N ASN A 121 -4.88 9.60 -8.06
CA ASN A 121 -5.72 9.48 -9.24
C ASN A 121 -6.96 8.59 -8.97
N ILE A 122 -6.80 7.45 -8.29
CA ILE A 122 -7.93 6.61 -7.86
C ILE A 122 -8.91 7.41 -6.99
N LEU A 123 -8.41 8.15 -5.99
CA LEU A 123 -9.24 9.01 -5.14
C LEU A 123 -10.03 10.03 -5.95
N PHE A 124 -9.39 10.68 -6.91
CA PHE A 124 -10.05 11.63 -7.82
C PHE A 124 -11.14 10.98 -8.66
N LEU A 125 -10.86 9.81 -9.26
CA LEU A 125 -11.84 9.07 -10.08
C LEU A 125 -13.04 8.62 -9.24
N VAL A 126 -12.82 8.13 -8.02
CA VAL A 126 -13.88 7.75 -7.10
C VAL A 126 -14.71 8.96 -6.68
N ALA A 127 -14.07 10.08 -6.35
CA ALA A 127 -14.77 11.32 -6.02
C ALA A 127 -15.65 11.79 -7.19
N LYS A 128 -15.12 11.82 -8.40
CA LYS A 128 -15.86 12.18 -9.62
C LYS A 128 -17.04 11.23 -9.85
N LYS A 129 -16.83 9.91 -9.75
CA LYS A 129 -17.88 8.91 -9.92
C LYS A 129 -18.94 9.00 -8.82
N SER A 130 -18.56 9.32 -7.58
CA SER A 130 -19.50 9.42 -6.46
C SER A 130 -20.55 10.50 -6.65
N LEU A 131 -20.28 11.54 -7.44
CA LEU A 131 -21.24 12.59 -7.77
C LEU A 131 -22.41 12.08 -8.64
N THR A 132 -22.24 10.99 -9.36
CA THR A 132 -23.24 10.41 -10.26
C THR A 132 -23.86 9.12 -9.73
N LEU A 133 -23.47 8.67 -8.53
CA LEU A 133 -24.00 7.45 -7.93
C LEU A 133 -25.46 7.60 -7.51
N LYS A 134 -26.21 6.51 -7.63
CA LYS A 134 -27.51 6.38 -6.98
C LYS A 134 -27.34 6.47 -5.47
N LYS A 135 -28.39 6.93 -4.77
CA LYS A 135 -28.40 7.04 -3.32
C LYS A 135 -28.30 5.66 -2.64
N ASN A 136 -27.79 5.65 -1.42
CA ASN A 136 -27.72 4.47 -0.55
C ASN A 136 -26.76 3.39 -1.05
N LEU A 137 -25.66 3.78 -1.70
CA LEU A 137 -24.68 2.84 -2.25
C LEU A 137 -23.43 2.78 -1.36
N TYR A 138 -23.08 1.55 -0.96
CA TYR A 138 -21.77 1.24 -0.41
C TYR A 138 -20.95 0.45 -1.43
N ASN A 139 -19.72 0.87 -1.67
CA ASN A 139 -18.80 0.15 -2.56
C ASN A 139 -17.40 0.05 -1.93
N VAL A 140 -16.62 -0.93 -2.37
CA VAL A 140 -15.25 -1.17 -1.90
C VAL A 140 -14.36 -1.42 -3.10
N PHE A 141 -13.13 -0.86 -3.08
CA PHE A 141 -12.09 -1.14 -4.07
C PHE A 141 -10.77 -1.46 -3.41
N ASN A 142 -10.09 -2.48 -3.93
CA ASN A 142 -8.68 -2.71 -3.62
C ASN A 142 -7.81 -1.76 -4.44
N CYS A 143 -6.87 -1.09 -3.78
CA CYS A 143 -5.96 -0.13 -4.39
C CYS A 143 -4.53 -0.65 -4.32
N GLY A 144 -4.09 -1.30 -5.39
CA GLY A 144 -2.78 -1.88 -5.64
C GLY A 144 -2.55 -2.01 -7.14
N TYR A 145 -1.53 -2.74 -7.55
CA TYR A 145 -1.28 -3.05 -8.96
C TYR A 145 -1.52 -4.53 -9.30
N GLY A 146 -1.84 -5.37 -8.32
CA GLY A 146 -1.94 -6.81 -8.50
C GLY A 146 -0.57 -7.48 -8.70
N LYS A 147 0.52 -6.78 -8.37
CA LYS A 147 1.90 -7.24 -8.52
C LYS A 147 2.55 -7.30 -7.14
N GLY A 148 2.99 -8.50 -6.73
CA GLY A 148 3.67 -8.69 -5.46
C GLY A 148 5.19 -8.66 -5.62
N PHE A 149 5.87 -7.95 -4.72
CA PHE A 149 7.33 -7.93 -4.61
C PHE A 149 7.74 -8.32 -3.20
N SER A 150 8.73 -9.21 -3.10
CA SER A 150 9.31 -9.59 -1.82
C SER A 150 10.20 -8.49 -1.24
N VAL A 151 10.48 -8.55 0.07
CA VAL A 151 11.42 -7.61 0.68
C VAL A 151 12.80 -7.70 0.05
N GLN A 152 13.28 -8.91 -0.29
CA GLN A 152 14.57 -9.07 -0.96
C GLN A 152 14.57 -8.48 -2.38
N GLU A 153 13.48 -8.63 -3.14
CA GLU A 153 13.36 -8.02 -4.46
C GLU A 153 13.41 -6.49 -4.38
N ILE A 154 12.79 -5.88 -3.34
CA ILE A 154 12.89 -4.44 -3.08
C ILE A 154 14.33 -4.02 -2.80
N VAL A 155 15.05 -4.76 -1.95
CA VAL A 155 16.46 -4.49 -1.63
C VAL A 155 17.33 -4.58 -2.89
N HIS A 156 17.20 -5.65 -3.66
CA HIS A 156 17.95 -5.85 -4.91
C HIS A 156 17.66 -4.72 -5.92
N GLN A 157 16.41 -4.27 -6.01
CA GLN A 157 16.07 -3.16 -6.90
C GLN A 157 16.72 -1.85 -6.45
N PHE A 158 16.79 -1.57 -5.14
CA PHE A 158 17.56 -0.43 -4.63
C PHE A 158 19.06 -0.57 -4.90
N GLU A 159 19.63 -1.76 -4.72
CA GLU A 159 21.05 -2.02 -5.08
C GLU A 159 21.33 -1.69 -6.55
N ASN A 160 20.42 -2.07 -7.46
CA ASN A 160 20.52 -1.74 -8.89
C ASN A 160 20.40 -0.23 -9.16
N ILE A 161 19.58 0.49 -8.37
CA ILE A 161 19.42 1.94 -8.50
C ILE A 161 20.69 2.68 -8.05
N ILE A 162 21.31 2.24 -6.94
CA ILE A 162 22.45 2.94 -6.34
C ILE A 162 23.82 2.40 -6.77
N GLY A 163 23.84 1.29 -7.48
CA GLY A 163 25.07 0.64 -7.99
C GLY A 163 25.96 -0.01 -6.93
N LYS A 164 25.43 -0.31 -5.73
CA LYS A 164 26.19 -0.93 -4.63
C LYS A 164 25.29 -1.81 -3.76
N LYS A 165 25.93 -2.76 -3.04
CA LYS A 165 25.24 -3.62 -2.08
C LYS A 165 24.73 -2.85 -0.86
N ILE A 166 23.60 -3.31 -0.35
CA ILE A 166 22.95 -2.80 0.87
C ILE A 166 23.17 -3.79 2.00
N GLU A 167 23.78 -3.34 3.08
CA GLU A 167 23.97 -4.16 4.27
C GLU A 167 22.73 -4.15 5.15
N TYR A 168 22.24 -5.32 5.51
CA TYR A 168 21.11 -5.49 6.41
C TYR A 168 21.32 -6.69 7.35
N LYS A 169 20.58 -6.69 8.44
CA LYS A 169 20.47 -7.85 9.33
C LYS A 169 19.06 -8.40 9.31
N ILE A 170 18.95 -9.71 9.52
CA ILE A 170 17.65 -10.37 9.66
C ILE A 170 17.29 -10.40 11.14
N THR A 171 16.04 -10.03 11.46
CA THR A 171 15.47 -10.09 12.79
C THR A 171 14.28 -11.02 12.83
N HIS A 172 13.66 -11.22 13.97
CA HIS A 172 12.46 -12.05 14.09
C HIS A 172 11.30 -11.46 13.28
N ARG A 173 10.37 -12.33 12.83
CA ARG A 173 9.13 -11.91 12.19
C ARG A 173 8.38 -10.90 13.06
N ARG A 174 7.78 -9.90 12.41
CA ARG A 174 6.84 -9.00 13.08
C ARG A 174 5.54 -9.76 13.37
N LYS A 175 5.05 -9.68 14.63
CA LYS A 175 3.78 -10.30 15.01
C LYS A 175 2.63 -9.68 14.20
N GLY A 176 1.79 -10.53 13.61
CA GLY A 176 0.65 -10.09 12.83
C GLY A 176 1.01 -9.57 11.41
N ASP A 177 2.17 -9.95 10.87
CA ASP A 177 2.54 -9.65 9.50
C ASP A 177 2.13 -10.78 8.56
N ALA A 178 1.45 -10.46 7.47
CA ALA A 178 1.00 -11.44 6.49
C ALA A 178 2.17 -11.91 5.61
N GLU A 179 2.17 -13.17 5.17
CA GLU A 179 3.18 -13.70 4.26
C GLU A 179 3.08 -13.05 2.89
N ILE A 180 1.87 -13.00 2.32
CA ILE A 180 1.60 -12.41 1.01
C ILE A 180 0.41 -11.46 1.14
N SER A 181 0.57 -10.24 0.63
CA SER A 181 -0.50 -9.24 0.57
C SER A 181 -0.48 -8.54 -0.79
N VAL A 182 -1.31 -9.05 -1.71
CA VAL A 182 -1.42 -8.59 -3.10
C VAL A 182 -2.89 -8.36 -3.45
N ALA A 183 -3.20 -7.27 -4.13
CA ALA A 183 -4.56 -6.93 -4.56
C ALA A 183 -5.00 -7.76 -5.78
N ASN A 184 -6.26 -8.17 -5.85
CA ASN A 184 -6.91 -8.31 -7.14
C ASN A 184 -7.45 -6.94 -7.55
N VAL A 185 -7.16 -6.51 -8.75
CA VAL A 185 -7.44 -5.14 -9.24
C VAL A 185 -8.43 -5.10 -10.40
N GLU A 186 -9.03 -6.23 -10.75
CA GLU A 186 -9.98 -6.32 -11.88
C GLU A 186 -11.17 -5.38 -11.69
N LYS A 187 -11.69 -5.31 -10.47
CA LYS A 187 -12.85 -4.48 -10.14
C LYS A 187 -12.56 -3.00 -10.37
N ILE A 188 -11.44 -2.49 -9.87
CA ILE A 188 -11.09 -1.07 -10.00
C ILE A 188 -10.84 -0.70 -11.46
N TYR A 189 -10.17 -1.54 -12.24
CA TYR A 189 -9.99 -1.34 -13.69
C TYR A 189 -11.33 -1.28 -14.41
N LYS A 190 -12.21 -2.26 -14.17
CA LYS A 190 -13.51 -2.35 -14.84
C LYS A 190 -14.44 -1.20 -14.49
N GLU A 191 -14.56 -0.86 -13.20
CA GLU A 191 -15.57 0.08 -12.73
C GLU A 191 -15.13 1.54 -12.82
N LEU A 192 -13.84 1.85 -12.68
CA LEU A 192 -13.31 3.21 -12.75
C LEU A 192 -12.65 3.53 -14.09
N SER A 193 -12.46 2.54 -14.97
CA SER A 193 -11.62 2.67 -16.18
C SER A 193 -10.23 3.23 -15.84
N TRP A 194 -9.76 2.96 -14.62
CA TRP A 194 -8.48 3.43 -14.13
C TRP A 194 -7.34 2.78 -14.90
N LYS A 195 -6.31 3.57 -15.21
CA LYS A 195 -5.06 3.08 -15.82
C LYS A 195 -3.91 3.59 -14.97
N PRO A 196 -3.04 2.70 -14.47
CA PRO A 196 -1.86 3.12 -13.73
C PRO A 196 -0.86 3.83 -14.66
N GLU A 197 -0.21 4.86 -14.15
CA GLU A 197 0.86 5.60 -14.85
C GLU A 197 2.24 5.28 -14.28
N ASN A 198 2.30 4.78 -13.04
CA ASN A 198 3.53 4.58 -12.28
C ASN A 198 3.69 3.14 -11.75
N ASP A 199 3.19 2.12 -12.48
CA ASP A 199 3.16 0.72 -12.03
C ASP A 199 4.51 -0.03 -12.19
N ASN A 200 5.58 0.70 -12.36
CA ASN A 200 6.94 0.20 -12.43
C ASN A 200 7.63 0.34 -11.07
N LEU A 201 8.13 -0.77 -10.52
CA LEU A 201 8.78 -0.79 -9.22
C LEU A 201 9.95 0.20 -9.13
N ARG A 202 10.80 0.26 -10.18
CA ARG A 202 11.94 1.17 -10.22
C ARG A 202 11.49 2.63 -10.07
N THR A 203 10.45 3.04 -10.77
CA THR A 203 9.88 4.39 -10.69
C THR A 203 9.41 4.72 -9.27
N ILE A 204 8.71 3.78 -8.61
CA ILE A 204 8.25 3.92 -7.23
C ILE A 204 9.43 4.16 -6.28
N LEU A 205 10.48 3.33 -6.39
CA LEU A 205 11.64 3.39 -5.50
C LEU A 205 12.52 4.61 -5.75
N GLU A 206 12.73 4.99 -7.02
CA GLU A 206 13.49 6.20 -7.40
C GLU A 206 12.80 7.46 -6.87
N SER A 207 11.47 7.58 -7.02
CA SER A 207 10.72 8.74 -6.51
C SER A 207 10.79 8.84 -4.97
N ALA A 208 10.68 7.70 -4.26
CA ALA A 208 10.85 7.67 -2.81
C ALA A 208 12.27 8.09 -2.37
N LEU A 209 13.29 7.64 -3.10
CA LEU A 209 14.68 8.01 -2.80
C LEU A 209 14.95 9.49 -3.09
N MET A 210 14.39 10.02 -4.17
CA MET A 210 14.51 11.47 -4.49
C MET A 210 13.85 12.32 -3.39
N TRP A 211 12.69 11.90 -2.89
CA TRP A 211 12.01 12.55 -1.78
C TRP A 211 12.86 12.56 -0.51
N GLU A 212 13.47 11.43 -0.14
CA GLU A 212 14.34 11.35 1.03
C GLU A 212 15.57 12.26 0.91
N LYS A 213 16.18 12.33 -0.28
CA LYS A 213 17.27 13.28 -0.56
C LYS A 213 16.83 14.73 -0.37
N LYS A 214 15.62 15.09 -0.84
CA LYS A 214 15.06 16.43 -0.63
C LYS A 214 14.87 16.74 0.85
N LEU A 215 14.32 15.80 1.62
CA LEU A 215 14.12 15.99 3.08
C LEU A 215 15.45 16.25 3.80
N LEU A 216 16.53 15.55 3.43
CA LEU A 216 17.84 15.77 4.04
C LEU A 216 18.39 17.18 3.74
N LEU A 217 18.08 17.76 2.58
CA LEU A 217 18.53 19.13 2.23
C LEU A 217 17.74 20.22 2.95
N GLN A 218 16.61 19.88 3.54
CA GLN A 218 15.74 20.80 4.29
C GLN A 218 15.88 20.70 5.82
N SER A 219 16.64 19.71 6.31
CA SER A 219 16.93 19.49 7.72
C SER A 219 18.28 20.08 8.12
#